data_42fc1ffc86008d8a8bb20a894fc2e465
#
_entry.id   42fc1ffc86008d8a8bb20a894fc2e465
#
_cell.length_a   1.000
_cell.length_b   1.000
_cell.length_c   1.000
_cell.angle_alpha   90.00
_cell.angle_beta   90.00
_cell.angle_gamma   90.00
#
_symmetry.space_group_name_H-M   'P 1'
#
loop_
_entity.id
_entity.type
_entity.pdbx_description
1 polymer ?
#
loop_
_entity_poly.entity_id
_entity_poly.type
_entity_poly.pdbx_seq_one_letter_code
_entity_poly.pdbx_strand_id
1 'polypeptide(L)'
;MKHSALVFLSLLLLLCVCTTSFAQAPPPNQNPTRVSCPEAAQYYSKDSINIVTFGASTVEGVNGQGFQTMLRNNFLNCYTNKIVDITNHGIGGQTTFQGLLRIDNAISNRTGFIVIDMGINDAVSIARGKGSVAETIANMRSFITTSMKQKLVPILCTLQNVDDRTDKFNVTVNTNIRSINTGYRRLAAEYKIYLADVNAAMRRDFSLYQDAFHPNARGYRLVSYVIFDTINKAIFDKFLKFTVTQNYPNPASMQTFIDVVLPESDKINIQIYDLMGRLVKTVVNEYLNTGKHTLEINTSTFVPGIYFFKISSDSGQYNSAKKFIVAR
;
A
#
# COMPACT_ATOMS: atom_id res chain seq x y z
N MET A 1 19.37 41.17 -55.20
CA MET A 1 18.17 41.54 -54.44
C MET A 1 17.13 40.47 -54.64
N LYS A 2 16.88 39.66 -53.64
CA LYS A 2 15.63 38.87 -53.38
C LYS A 2 15.85 38.13 -52.06
N HIS A 3 15.19 38.62 -51.00
CA HIS A 3 15.15 37.99 -49.69
C HIS A 3 14.16 36.84 -49.77
N SER A 4 14.56 35.66 -49.31
CA SER A 4 13.67 34.53 -49.04
C SER A 4 13.64 34.31 -47.50
N ALA A 5 12.48 34.55 -46.88
CA ALA A 5 12.21 34.28 -45.50
C ALA A 5 11.91 32.80 -45.31
N LEU A 6 12.67 32.10 -44.47
CA LEU A 6 12.37 30.77 -43.99
C LEU A 6 11.44 30.90 -42.78
N VAL A 7 10.24 30.36 -42.92
CA VAL A 7 9.29 30.18 -41.81
C VAL A 7 9.61 28.88 -41.11
N PHE A 8 10.09 28.94 -39.85
CA PHE A 8 10.23 27.77 -38.98
C PHE A 8 8.88 27.49 -38.30
N LEU A 9 8.28 26.39 -38.67
CA LEU A 9 7.08 25.86 -38.03
C LEU A 9 7.51 25.00 -36.87
N SER A 10 7.45 25.52 -35.62
CA SER A 10 7.73 24.75 -34.39
C SER A 10 6.48 23.96 -34.00
N LEU A 11 6.57 22.63 -34.20
CA LEU A 11 5.59 21.67 -33.72
C LEU A 11 5.76 21.47 -32.21
N LEU A 12 4.89 22.07 -31.40
CA LEU A 12 4.84 21.83 -29.97
C LEU A 12 4.11 20.49 -29.73
N LEU A 13 4.86 19.42 -29.48
CA LEU A 13 4.32 18.17 -28.95
C LEU A 13 3.98 18.38 -27.46
N LEU A 14 2.69 18.51 -27.16
CA LEU A 14 2.18 18.45 -25.78
C LEU A 14 2.23 16.99 -25.31
N LEU A 15 3.32 16.61 -24.63
CA LEU A 15 3.38 15.37 -23.85
C LEU A 15 2.53 15.56 -22.59
N CYS A 16 1.32 15.01 -22.59
CA CYS A 16 0.48 14.88 -21.40
C CYS A 16 1.10 13.81 -20.49
N VAL A 17 2.00 14.24 -19.59
CA VAL A 17 2.53 13.36 -18.54
C VAL A 17 1.46 13.26 -17.48
N CYS A 18 0.72 12.17 -17.48
CA CYS A 18 -0.15 11.76 -16.38
C CYS A 18 0.75 11.44 -15.17
N THR A 19 1.05 12.44 -14.34
CA THR A 19 1.71 12.23 -13.06
C THR A 19 0.70 11.66 -12.09
N THR A 20 0.74 10.34 -11.89
CA THR A 20 0.15 9.72 -10.69
C THR A 20 0.90 10.28 -9.48
N SER A 21 0.30 11.23 -8.79
CA SER A 21 0.84 11.75 -7.54
C SER A 21 0.73 10.66 -6.47
N PHE A 22 1.79 9.86 -6.33
CA PHE A 22 1.99 9.11 -5.10
C PHE A 22 2.12 10.13 -3.96
N ALA A 23 1.30 10.00 -2.94
CA ALA A 23 1.43 10.82 -1.74
C ALA A 23 2.86 10.66 -1.20
N GLN A 24 3.69 11.66 -1.39
CA GLN A 24 5.02 11.68 -0.78
C GLN A 24 4.86 11.74 0.72
N ALA A 25 5.60 10.90 1.46
CA ALA A 25 5.68 11.01 2.90
C ALA A 25 6.00 12.46 3.28
N PRO A 26 5.26 13.05 4.23
CA PRO A 26 5.45 14.46 4.59
C PRO A 26 6.89 14.71 5.05
N PRO A 27 7.47 15.88 4.77
CA PRO A 27 8.82 16.20 5.19
C PRO A 27 8.95 16.12 6.71
N PRO A 28 10.12 15.71 7.25
CA PRO A 28 10.30 15.33 8.66
C PRO A 28 9.99 16.42 9.69
N ASN A 29 9.85 17.68 9.29
CA ASN A 29 9.50 18.80 10.16
C ASN A 29 8.01 19.11 10.28
N GLN A 30 7.15 18.46 9.51
CA GLN A 30 5.71 18.55 9.69
C GLN A 30 5.28 17.39 10.58
N ASN A 31 4.81 17.69 11.78
CA ASN A 31 4.24 16.72 12.71
C ASN A 31 2.79 16.44 12.26
N PRO A 32 2.52 15.48 11.37
CA PRO A 32 1.16 15.20 10.99
C PRO A 32 0.45 14.64 12.22
N THR A 33 -0.45 15.40 12.77
CA THR A 33 -1.28 14.97 13.90
C THR A 33 -2.28 13.90 13.49
N ARG A 34 -2.48 13.71 12.17
CA ARG A 34 -3.42 12.74 11.62
C ARG A 34 -2.93 12.23 10.26
N VAL A 35 -3.09 10.93 10.02
CA VAL A 35 -2.84 10.29 8.71
C VAL A 35 -3.95 10.68 7.74
N SER A 36 -3.59 10.92 6.48
CA SER A 36 -4.59 10.98 5.41
C SER A 36 -5.11 9.57 5.15
N CYS A 37 -6.43 9.39 5.18
CA CYS A 37 -7.02 8.10 4.93
C CYS A 37 -7.05 7.80 3.42
N PRO A 38 -6.58 6.63 3.00
CA PRO A 38 -6.63 6.25 1.60
C PRO A 38 -8.07 5.99 1.17
N GLU A 39 -8.41 6.34 -0.06
CA GLU A 39 -9.74 6.09 -0.62
C GLU A 39 -10.11 4.59 -0.57
N ALA A 40 -9.12 3.72 -0.78
CA ALA A 40 -9.29 2.26 -0.72
C ALA A 40 -9.87 1.76 0.62
N ALA A 41 -9.72 2.52 1.71
CA ALA A 41 -10.25 2.14 3.03
C ALA A 41 -11.77 1.93 3.01
N GLN A 42 -12.49 2.70 2.19
CA GLN A 42 -13.95 2.60 2.04
C GLN A 42 -14.40 1.30 1.35
N TYR A 43 -13.52 0.68 0.59
CA TYR A 43 -13.80 -0.49 -0.26
C TYR A 43 -13.08 -1.75 0.19
N TYR A 44 -12.53 -1.75 1.40
CA TYR A 44 -11.86 -2.92 1.95
C TYR A 44 -12.83 -4.07 2.16
N SER A 45 -12.51 -5.24 1.60
CA SER A 45 -13.42 -6.37 1.48
C SER A 45 -13.55 -7.24 2.75
N LYS A 46 -12.64 -7.08 3.72
CA LYS A 46 -12.62 -7.89 4.94
C LYS A 46 -13.19 -7.12 6.13
N ASP A 47 -13.65 -7.86 7.17
CA ASP A 47 -14.20 -7.26 8.38
C ASP A 47 -13.12 -6.91 9.41
N SER A 48 -11.92 -7.47 9.25
CA SER A 48 -10.80 -7.23 10.15
C SER A 48 -9.49 -6.96 9.38
N ILE A 49 -8.63 -6.16 10.00
CA ILE A 49 -7.24 -5.93 9.59
C ILE A 49 -6.36 -6.62 10.65
N ASN A 50 -5.83 -7.78 10.29
CA ASN A 50 -4.99 -8.58 11.16
C ASN A 50 -3.54 -8.42 10.75
N ILE A 51 -2.67 -8.07 11.69
CA ILE A 51 -1.26 -7.80 11.46
C ILE A 51 -0.44 -8.53 12.51
N VAL A 52 0.47 -9.37 12.07
CA VAL A 52 1.55 -9.91 12.88
C VAL A 52 2.75 -9.00 12.70
N THR A 53 3.35 -8.47 13.77
CA THR A 53 4.65 -7.77 13.69
C THR A 53 5.73 -8.68 14.24
N PHE A 54 6.72 -9.00 13.42
CA PHE A 54 7.77 -9.98 13.69
C PHE A 54 9.15 -9.35 13.51
N GLY A 55 9.98 -9.42 14.56
CA GLY A 55 11.30 -8.80 14.50
C GLY A 55 12.10 -8.88 15.78
N ALA A 56 13.03 -7.94 15.93
CA ALA A 56 13.87 -7.79 17.10
C ALA A 56 13.38 -6.63 18.01
N SER A 57 14.30 -5.89 18.62
CA SER A 57 13.99 -4.83 19.60
C SER A 57 13.20 -3.66 18.99
N THR A 58 13.37 -3.32 17.73
CA THR A 58 12.56 -2.28 17.07
C THR A 58 11.08 -2.68 17.01
N VAL A 59 10.80 -3.98 16.82
CA VAL A 59 9.43 -4.52 16.84
C VAL A 59 8.94 -4.73 18.27
N GLU A 60 9.78 -5.27 19.17
CA GLU A 60 9.43 -5.43 20.59
C GLU A 60 8.98 -4.10 21.20
N GLY A 61 9.68 -3.04 20.86
CA GLY A 61 9.58 -1.73 21.46
C GLY A 61 10.58 -1.53 22.61
N VAL A 62 11.02 -0.30 22.80
CA VAL A 62 12.00 0.06 23.82
C VAL A 62 11.40 1.10 24.77
N ASN A 63 11.58 0.92 26.08
CA ASN A 63 11.03 1.79 27.12
C ASN A 63 9.49 1.97 27.00
N GLY A 64 8.76 0.90 26.66
CA GLY A 64 7.32 0.95 26.47
C GLY A 64 6.86 1.67 25.20
N GLN A 65 7.78 2.05 24.33
CA GLN A 65 7.51 2.68 23.03
C GLN A 65 7.70 1.67 21.91
N GLY A 66 6.76 1.67 20.97
CA GLY A 66 6.81 0.87 19.73
C GLY A 66 5.85 1.45 18.71
N PHE A 67 5.93 1.01 17.48
CA PHE A 67 5.09 1.53 16.41
C PHE A 67 3.67 0.94 16.39
N GLN A 68 3.41 -0.19 17.06
CA GLN A 68 2.16 -0.97 16.95
C GLN A 68 0.92 -0.18 17.40
N THR A 69 1.02 0.53 18.52
CA THR A 69 -0.11 1.35 19.02
C THR A 69 -0.45 2.47 18.03
N MET A 70 0.56 3.13 17.47
CA MET A 70 0.38 4.18 16.48
C MET A 70 -0.19 3.61 15.17
N LEU A 71 0.30 2.45 14.74
CA LEU A 71 -0.19 1.74 13.57
C LEU A 71 -1.66 1.34 13.73
N ARG A 72 -2.03 0.79 14.89
CA ARG A 72 -3.43 0.47 15.25
C ARG A 72 -4.31 1.70 15.15
N ASN A 73 -3.90 2.81 15.74
CA ASN A 73 -4.67 4.05 15.72
C ASN A 73 -4.87 4.60 14.30
N ASN A 74 -3.84 4.50 13.44
CA ASN A 74 -3.94 4.89 12.04
C ASN A 74 -5.01 4.08 11.30
N PHE A 75 -5.04 2.76 11.51
CA PHE A 75 -6.08 1.91 10.92
C PHE A 75 -7.47 2.19 11.51
N LEU A 76 -7.61 2.31 12.81
CA LEU A 76 -8.90 2.63 13.45
C LEU A 76 -9.50 3.96 12.96
N ASN A 77 -8.64 4.94 12.70
CA ASN A 77 -9.08 6.24 12.19
C ASN A 77 -9.57 6.18 10.74
N CYS A 78 -9.02 5.29 9.92
CA CYS A 78 -9.30 5.24 8.48
C CYS A 78 -10.26 4.10 8.08
N TYR A 79 -10.25 3.00 8.79
CA TYR A 79 -11.05 1.81 8.49
C TYR A 79 -12.19 1.67 9.50
N THR A 80 -13.15 2.59 9.40
CA THR A 80 -14.31 2.62 10.30
C THR A 80 -15.10 1.31 10.25
N ASN A 81 -15.56 0.84 11.42
CA ASN A 81 -16.30 -0.42 11.58
C ASN A 81 -15.49 -1.69 11.24
N LYS A 82 -14.14 -1.60 11.21
CA LYS A 82 -13.27 -2.77 11.07
C LYS A 82 -12.59 -3.10 12.38
N ILE A 83 -12.44 -4.39 12.65
CA ILE A 83 -11.61 -4.87 13.77
C ILE A 83 -10.15 -4.74 13.36
N VAL A 84 -9.32 -4.14 14.22
CA VAL A 84 -7.88 -4.04 14.00
C VAL A 84 -7.16 -4.86 15.06
N ASP A 85 -6.58 -5.99 14.65
CA ASP A 85 -5.78 -6.87 15.50
C ASP A 85 -4.32 -6.81 15.09
N ILE A 86 -3.46 -6.35 16.03
CA ILE A 86 -2.00 -6.28 15.83
C ILE A 86 -1.35 -7.06 16.96
N THR A 87 -0.62 -8.11 16.61
CA THR A 87 0.17 -8.90 17.57
C THR A 87 1.64 -8.58 17.45
N ASN A 88 2.30 -8.44 18.61
CA ASN A 88 3.73 -8.13 18.69
C ASN A 88 4.54 -9.40 18.98
N HIS A 89 5.38 -9.78 18.05
CA HIS A 89 6.34 -10.88 18.15
C HIS A 89 7.78 -10.37 17.96
N GLY A 90 8.08 -9.20 18.54
CA GLY A 90 9.45 -8.69 18.67
C GLY A 90 10.15 -9.33 19.86
N ILE A 91 11.43 -9.67 19.72
CA ILE A 91 12.31 -10.10 20.83
C ILE A 91 13.67 -9.43 20.68
N GLY A 92 14.02 -8.59 21.64
CA GLY A 92 15.25 -7.80 21.62
C GLY A 92 16.51 -8.62 21.45
N GLY A 93 17.47 -8.08 20.71
CA GLY A 93 18.78 -8.70 20.51
C GLY A 93 18.83 -9.88 19.54
N GLN A 94 17.69 -10.40 19.06
CA GLN A 94 17.67 -11.57 18.20
C GLN A 94 18.15 -11.27 16.77
N THR A 95 18.91 -12.21 16.22
CA THR A 95 19.28 -12.28 14.80
C THR A 95 18.20 -12.98 13.98
N THR A 96 18.29 -12.90 12.66
CA THR A 96 17.40 -13.62 11.75
C THR A 96 17.46 -15.14 11.97
N PHE A 97 18.62 -15.71 12.28
CA PHE A 97 18.74 -17.15 12.60
C PHE A 97 17.88 -17.52 13.82
N GLN A 98 17.93 -16.74 14.90
CA GLN A 98 17.09 -16.99 16.08
C GLN A 98 15.60 -16.81 15.78
N GLY A 99 15.27 -15.89 14.91
CA GLY A 99 13.90 -15.70 14.42
C GLY A 99 13.34 -16.91 13.70
N LEU A 100 14.15 -17.67 12.93
CA LEU A 100 13.72 -18.90 12.24
C LEU A 100 13.16 -19.94 13.20
N LEU A 101 13.66 -19.99 14.41
CA LEU A 101 13.24 -20.98 15.42
C LEU A 101 11.83 -20.72 15.96
N ARG A 102 11.22 -19.57 15.64
CA ARG A 102 9.93 -19.16 16.23
C ARG A 102 8.91 -18.60 15.26
N ILE A 103 9.27 -18.44 13.98
CA ILE A 103 8.35 -17.84 13.00
C ILE A 103 7.05 -18.63 12.87
N ASP A 104 7.13 -19.96 12.85
CA ASP A 104 5.96 -20.83 12.71
C ASP A 104 4.95 -20.63 13.86
N ASN A 105 5.44 -20.50 15.10
CA ASN A 105 4.58 -20.20 16.25
C ASN A 105 3.96 -18.80 16.16
N ALA A 106 4.72 -17.80 15.70
CA ALA A 106 4.25 -16.43 15.61
C ALA A 106 3.11 -16.28 14.59
N ILE A 107 3.11 -17.07 13.52
CA ILE A 107 2.12 -16.99 12.45
C ILE A 107 1.07 -18.11 12.46
N SER A 108 1.15 -19.03 13.42
CA SER A 108 0.19 -20.14 13.54
C SER A 108 -1.24 -19.60 13.70
N ASN A 109 -2.17 -20.08 12.86
CA ASN A 109 -3.57 -19.65 12.83
C ASN A 109 -3.79 -18.12 12.60
N ARG A 110 -2.80 -17.43 12.04
CA ARG A 110 -2.90 -16.01 11.70
C ARG A 110 -3.34 -15.81 10.25
N THR A 111 -4.00 -14.70 10.00
CA THR A 111 -4.44 -14.25 8.67
C THR A 111 -4.05 -12.79 8.46
N GLY A 112 -4.19 -12.29 7.24
CA GLY A 112 -3.93 -10.89 6.90
C GLY A 112 -2.46 -10.63 6.59
N PHE A 113 -1.80 -9.79 7.36
CA PHE A 113 -0.47 -9.27 7.04
C PHE A 113 0.58 -9.71 8.07
N ILE A 114 1.82 -9.86 7.62
CA ILE A 114 2.97 -9.96 8.50
C ILE A 114 3.98 -8.86 8.14
N VAL A 115 4.31 -8.03 9.12
CA VAL A 115 5.38 -7.03 9.05
C VAL A 115 6.65 -7.65 9.59
N ILE A 116 7.69 -7.72 8.77
CA ILE A 116 8.97 -8.33 9.14
C ILE A 116 10.03 -7.22 9.19
N ASP A 117 10.52 -6.92 10.40
CA ASP A 117 11.58 -5.95 10.64
C ASP A 117 12.67 -6.59 11.50
N MET A 118 13.65 -7.22 10.84
CA MET A 118 14.70 -8.01 11.48
C MET A 118 15.98 -7.97 10.63
N GLY A 119 17.17 -7.96 11.29
CA GLY A 119 18.47 -8.01 10.62
C GLY A 119 19.52 -7.00 11.13
N ILE A 120 19.16 -6.03 11.98
CA ILE A 120 20.14 -5.10 12.57
C ILE A 120 21.14 -5.85 13.44
N ASN A 121 20.70 -6.82 14.24
CA ASN A 121 21.58 -7.63 15.07
C ASN A 121 22.49 -8.56 14.24
N ASP A 122 22.02 -8.96 13.06
CA ASP A 122 22.87 -9.65 12.07
C ASP A 122 23.95 -8.72 11.57
N ALA A 123 23.64 -7.48 11.19
CA ALA A 123 24.62 -6.48 10.75
C ALA A 123 25.70 -6.21 11.83
N VAL A 124 25.31 -6.15 13.12
CA VAL A 124 26.21 -6.05 14.26
C VAL A 124 27.08 -7.30 14.40
N SER A 125 26.47 -8.48 14.29
CA SER A 125 27.20 -9.77 14.38
C SER A 125 28.25 -9.89 13.28
N ILE A 126 27.88 -9.54 12.04
CA ILE A 126 28.78 -9.55 10.87
C ILE A 126 29.95 -8.57 11.09
N ALA A 127 29.68 -7.36 11.63
CA ALA A 127 30.73 -6.40 11.97
C ALA A 127 31.72 -6.93 13.04
N ARG A 128 31.26 -7.90 13.86
CA ARG A 128 32.10 -8.63 14.83
C ARG A 128 32.72 -9.92 14.27
N GLY A 129 32.65 -10.14 12.97
CA GLY A 129 33.20 -11.33 12.30
C GLY A 129 32.36 -12.58 12.46
N LYS A 130 31.05 -12.48 12.76
CA LYS A 130 30.15 -13.63 12.96
C LYS A 130 28.99 -13.59 11.98
N GLY A 131 28.79 -14.68 11.21
CA GLY A 131 27.75 -14.77 10.20
C GLY A 131 28.09 -13.98 8.92
N SER A 132 27.10 -13.85 8.04
CA SER A 132 27.28 -13.18 6.76
C SER A 132 25.99 -12.51 6.27
N VAL A 133 26.14 -11.55 5.36
CA VAL A 133 25.00 -10.91 4.65
C VAL A 133 24.21 -11.97 3.87
N ALA A 134 24.88 -12.96 3.27
CA ALA A 134 24.21 -14.01 2.51
C ALA A 134 23.31 -14.88 3.39
N GLU A 135 23.78 -15.27 4.58
CA GLU A 135 22.97 -16.00 5.56
C GLU A 135 21.76 -15.18 6.04
N THR A 136 21.95 -13.90 6.34
CA THR A 136 20.86 -13.00 6.73
C THR A 136 19.78 -12.93 5.64
N ILE A 137 20.18 -12.83 4.36
CA ILE A 137 19.26 -12.80 3.22
C ILE A 137 18.58 -14.17 3.04
N ALA A 138 19.29 -15.30 3.23
CA ALA A 138 18.71 -16.65 3.15
C ALA A 138 17.65 -16.85 4.26
N ASN A 139 17.92 -16.40 5.48
CA ASN A 139 16.98 -16.44 6.59
C ASN A 139 15.74 -15.59 6.29
N MET A 140 15.92 -14.39 5.75
CA MET A 140 14.80 -13.52 5.35
C MET A 140 13.95 -14.16 4.24
N ARG A 141 14.57 -14.81 3.26
CA ARG A 141 13.88 -15.61 2.24
C ARG A 141 12.97 -16.66 2.88
N SER A 142 13.49 -17.35 3.91
CA SER A 142 12.72 -18.35 4.64
C SER A 142 11.53 -17.74 5.37
N PHE A 143 11.67 -16.56 6.00
CA PHE A 143 10.53 -15.85 6.61
C PHE A 143 9.44 -15.54 5.59
N ILE A 144 9.84 -15.01 4.43
CA ILE A 144 8.91 -14.65 3.35
C ILE A 144 8.15 -15.87 2.86
N THR A 145 8.88 -16.95 2.52
CA THR A 145 8.27 -18.16 1.96
C THR A 145 7.37 -18.88 2.95
N THR A 146 7.78 -18.95 4.23
CA THR A 146 6.97 -19.52 5.32
C THR A 146 5.68 -18.71 5.52
N SER A 147 5.78 -17.39 5.54
CA SER A 147 4.61 -16.52 5.66
C SER A 147 3.64 -16.66 4.48
N MET A 148 4.15 -16.71 3.27
CA MET A 148 3.34 -16.89 2.06
C MET A 148 2.65 -18.26 2.04
N LYS A 149 3.33 -19.31 2.50
CA LYS A 149 2.75 -20.66 2.65
C LYS A 149 1.56 -20.67 3.60
N GLN A 150 1.60 -19.84 4.65
CA GLN A 150 0.48 -19.61 5.59
C GLN A 150 -0.56 -18.61 5.06
N LYS A 151 -0.45 -18.18 3.79
CA LYS A 151 -1.36 -17.21 3.14
C LYS A 151 -1.37 -15.83 3.80
N LEU A 152 -0.33 -15.49 4.55
CA LEU A 152 -0.11 -14.12 4.99
C LEU A 152 0.46 -13.27 3.86
N VAL A 153 0.19 -11.97 3.88
CA VAL A 153 0.80 -10.99 2.96
C VAL A 153 2.03 -10.38 3.63
N PRO A 154 3.26 -10.71 3.16
CA PRO A 154 4.47 -10.17 3.76
C PRO A 154 4.66 -8.68 3.42
N ILE A 155 4.98 -7.92 4.45
CA ILE A 155 5.47 -6.53 4.40
C ILE A 155 6.90 -6.55 4.94
N LEU A 156 7.88 -6.43 4.07
CA LEU A 156 9.28 -6.46 4.45
C LEU A 156 9.78 -5.05 4.72
N CYS A 157 10.29 -4.79 5.92
CA CYS A 157 10.93 -3.53 6.28
C CYS A 157 12.40 -3.53 5.85
N THR A 158 12.87 -2.41 5.30
CA THR A 158 14.30 -2.14 5.24
C THR A 158 14.81 -1.65 6.58
N LEU A 159 16.02 -2.03 6.94
CA LEU A 159 16.64 -1.71 8.22
C LEU A 159 17.06 -0.23 8.26
N GLN A 160 16.69 0.51 9.29
CA GLN A 160 17.22 1.85 9.56
C GLN A 160 18.73 1.81 9.82
N ASN A 161 19.41 2.93 9.58
CA ASN A 161 20.82 3.06 9.96
C ASN A 161 20.96 3.12 11.48
N VAL A 162 22.12 2.72 11.99
CA VAL A 162 22.51 2.98 13.37
C VAL A 162 23.30 4.30 13.42
N ASP A 163 23.31 4.98 14.58
CA ASP A 163 24.05 6.24 14.73
C ASP A 163 25.56 5.95 14.75
N ASP A 164 26.24 6.41 13.70
CA ASP A 164 27.68 6.20 13.48
C ASP A 164 28.50 7.48 13.65
N ARG A 165 27.91 8.55 14.18
CA ARG A 165 28.58 9.85 14.32
C ARG A 165 29.74 9.83 15.32
N THR A 166 29.65 8.98 16.34
CA THR A 166 30.63 8.90 17.44
C THR A 166 31.35 7.55 17.55
N ASP A 167 30.88 6.53 16.83
CA ASP A 167 31.43 5.17 16.89
C ASP A 167 31.79 4.62 15.51
N LYS A 168 33.09 4.43 15.26
CA LYS A 168 33.58 3.82 14.01
C LYS A 168 33.11 2.40 13.77
N PHE A 169 32.78 1.65 14.82
CA PHE A 169 32.19 0.32 14.70
C PHE A 169 30.83 0.40 14.00
N ASN A 170 30.03 1.40 14.32
CA ASN A 170 28.71 1.62 13.71
C ASN A 170 28.80 1.99 12.22
N VAL A 171 29.93 2.56 11.74
CA VAL A 171 30.18 2.75 10.30
C VAL A 171 30.22 1.39 9.57
N THR A 172 30.89 0.38 10.19
CA THR A 172 30.94 -0.98 9.65
C THR A 172 29.56 -1.65 9.70
N VAL A 173 28.83 -1.47 10.79
CA VAL A 173 27.43 -1.95 10.91
C VAL A 173 26.56 -1.36 9.80
N ASN A 174 26.64 -0.04 9.55
CA ASN A 174 25.89 0.61 8.48
C ASN A 174 26.28 0.13 7.07
N THR A 175 27.52 -0.31 6.87
CA THR A 175 27.96 -0.94 5.63
C THR A 175 27.23 -2.27 5.41
N ASN A 176 27.12 -3.10 6.47
CA ASN A 176 26.37 -4.35 6.44
C ASN A 176 24.87 -4.09 6.24
N ILE A 177 24.30 -3.11 6.93
CA ILE A 177 22.88 -2.70 6.75
C ILE A 177 22.59 -2.34 5.29
N ARG A 178 23.47 -1.56 4.63
CA ARG A 178 23.30 -1.25 3.19
C ARG A 178 23.25 -2.49 2.32
N SER A 179 24.17 -3.44 2.59
CA SER A 179 24.24 -4.70 1.84
C SER A 179 23.01 -5.58 2.08
N ILE A 180 22.54 -5.69 3.33
CA ILE A 180 21.33 -6.42 3.71
C ILE A 180 20.10 -5.76 3.05
N ASN A 181 19.96 -4.45 3.13
CA ASN A 181 18.84 -3.71 2.50
C ASN A 181 18.82 -3.88 0.99
N THR A 182 19.97 -3.96 0.33
CA THR A 182 20.05 -4.29 -1.10
C THR A 182 19.49 -5.68 -1.37
N GLY A 183 19.80 -6.65 -0.52
CA GLY A 183 19.25 -8.00 -0.58
C GLY A 183 17.74 -8.02 -0.33
N TYR A 184 17.25 -7.28 0.65
CA TYR A 184 15.82 -7.19 0.98
C TYR A 184 15.00 -6.59 -0.16
N ARG A 185 15.51 -5.53 -0.82
CA ARG A 185 14.86 -4.98 -2.03
C ARG A 185 14.78 -6.01 -3.16
N ARG A 186 15.85 -6.82 -3.34
CA ARG A 186 15.83 -7.92 -4.33
C ARG A 186 14.81 -8.99 -3.99
N LEU A 187 14.74 -9.41 -2.71
CA LEU A 187 13.74 -10.37 -2.26
C LEU A 187 12.32 -9.85 -2.45
N ALA A 188 12.07 -8.58 -2.12
CA ALA A 188 10.76 -7.98 -2.32
C ALA A 188 10.33 -8.00 -3.80
N ALA A 189 11.25 -7.69 -4.71
CA ALA A 189 11.00 -7.77 -6.16
C ALA A 189 10.82 -9.22 -6.65
N GLU A 190 11.67 -10.16 -6.20
CA GLU A 190 11.64 -11.57 -6.58
C GLU A 190 10.31 -12.24 -6.21
N TYR A 191 9.86 -12.01 -4.98
CA TYR A 191 8.62 -12.60 -4.45
C TYR A 191 7.38 -11.76 -4.70
N LYS A 192 7.53 -10.58 -5.34
CA LYS A 192 6.44 -9.61 -5.57
C LYS A 192 5.68 -9.26 -4.30
N ILE A 193 6.42 -9.07 -3.20
CA ILE A 193 5.89 -8.66 -1.91
C ILE A 193 6.08 -7.16 -1.69
N TYR A 194 5.49 -6.64 -0.62
CA TYR A 194 5.51 -5.22 -0.32
C TYR A 194 6.73 -4.85 0.53
N LEU A 195 7.39 -3.73 0.16
CA LEU A 195 8.55 -3.21 0.86
C LEU A 195 8.19 -1.92 1.60
N ALA A 196 8.30 -1.94 2.92
CA ALA A 196 8.23 -0.76 3.77
C ALA A 196 9.65 -0.16 3.89
N ASP A 197 9.95 0.89 3.11
CA ASP A 197 11.30 1.45 3.04
C ASP A 197 11.59 2.39 4.22
N VAL A 198 11.69 1.81 5.42
CA VAL A 198 12.02 2.50 6.67
C VAL A 198 13.38 3.20 6.57
N ASN A 199 14.36 2.57 5.93
CA ASN A 199 15.69 3.17 5.73
C ASN A 199 15.63 4.49 4.98
N ALA A 200 14.89 4.53 3.87
CA ALA A 200 14.71 5.74 3.08
C ALA A 200 13.93 6.83 3.84
N ALA A 201 12.93 6.44 4.62
CA ALA A 201 12.13 7.38 5.41
C ALA A 201 12.93 8.02 6.55
N MET A 202 13.73 7.23 7.27
CA MET A 202 14.56 7.70 8.40
C MET A 202 15.73 8.60 7.95
N ARG A 203 16.21 8.49 6.68
CA ARG A 203 17.22 9.37 6.03
C ARG A 203 18.48 9.66 6.84
N ARG A 204 18.88 8.78 7.78
CA ARG A 204 19.95 9.03 8.75
C ARG A 204 19.71 10.29 9.63
N ASP A 205 18.45 10.64 9.86
CA ASP A 205 18.10 11.68 10.83
C ASP A 205 18.16 11.11 12.24
N PHE A 206 19.31 11.24 12.87
CA PHE A 206 19.53 10.70 14.22
C PHE A 206 18.80 11.47 15.33
N SER A 207 18.09 12.56 15.01
CA SER A 207 17.14 13.18 15.95
C SER A 207 15.88 12.33 16.18
N LEU A 208 15.68 11.31 15.34
CA LEU A 208 14.59 10.33 15.45
C LEU A 208 14.94 9.13 16.33
N TYR A 209 16.12 9.11 16.96
CA TYR A 209 16.62 8.02 17.77
C TYR A 209 16.66 8.39 19.26
N GLN A 210 16.47 7.40 20.13
CA GLN A 210 16.67 7.55 21.60
C GLN A 210 18.06 7.06 22.03
N ASP A 211 18.68 6.19 21.26
CA ASP A 211 20.05 5.69 21.41
C ASP A 211 20.65 5.41 20.02
N ALA A 212 21.81 4.75 19.96
CA ALA A 212 22.49 4.49 18.68
C ALA A 212 21.69 3.57 17.72
N PHE A 213 20.73 2.80 18.20
CA PHE A 213 20.05 1.74 17.45
C PHE A 213 18.54 1.94 17.30
N HIS A 214 17.89 2.51 18.33
CA HIS A 214 16.45 2.45 18.47
C HIS A 214 15.78 3.79 18.20
N PRO A 215 14.68 3.79 17.46
CA PRO A 215 13.87 4.99 17.26
C PRO A 215 13.32 5.54 18.58
N ASN A 216 13.24 6.85 18.71
CA ASN A 216 12.41 7.50 19.74
C ASN A 216 10.94 7.56 19.31
N ALA A 217 10.08 8.21 20.12
CA ALA A 217 8.64 8.31 19.81
C ALA A 217 8.36 8.91 18.44
N ARG A 218 9.16 9.88 17.95
CA ARG A 218 9.02 10.47 16.63
C ARG A 218 9.45 9.48 15.53
N GLY A 219 10.55 8.77 15.77
CA GLY A 219 11.03 7.73 14.87
C GLY A 219 10.03 6.58 14.75
N TYR A 220 9.49 6.06 15.84
CA TYR A 220 8.45 5.03 15.83
C TYR A 220 7.17 5.49 15.13
N ARG A 221 6.81 6.77 15.25
CA ARG A 221 5.69 7.34 14.49
C ARG A 221 5.95 7.28 12.99
N LEU A 222 7.16 7.66 12.56
CA LEU A 222 7.54 7.59 11.15
C LEU A 222 7.52 6.13 10.63
N VAL A 223 8.07 5.19 11.39
CA VAL A 223 8.00 3.75 11.07
C VAL A 223 6.55 3.29 10.91
N SER A 224 5.66 3.71 11.82
CA SER A 224 4.23 3.36 11.75
C SER A 224 3.57 3.88 10.47
N TYR A 225 3.92 5.08 9.99
CA TYR A 225 3.38 5.64 8.75
C TYR A 225 3.86 4.87 7.52
N VAL A 226 5.15 4.55 7.45
CA VAL A 226 5.72 3.79 6.34
C VAL A 226 5.04 2.41 6.23
N ILE A 227 4.84 1.74 7.36
CA ILE A 227 4.15 0.44 7.41
C ILE A 227 2.67 0.60 7.03
N PHE A 228 2.00 1.62 7.56
CA PHE A 228 0.60 1.91 7.24
C PHE A 228 0.39 2.12 5.74
N ASP A 229 1.20 2.98 5.10
CA ASP A 229 1.12 3.25 3.67
C ASP A 229 1.40 1.99 2.84
N THR A 230 2.37 1.18 3.27
CA THR A 230 2.71 -0.07 2.58
C THR A 230 1.58 -1.10 2.67
N ILE A 231 0.94 -1.24 3.83
CA ILE A 231 -0.22 -2.14 4.00
C ILE A 231 -1.41 -1.60 3.19
N ASN A 232 -1.64 -0.28 3.14
CA ASN A 232 -2.70 0.30 2.31
C ASN A 232 -2.51 0.01 0.82
N LYS A 233 -1.26 0.03 0.34
CA LYS A 233 -0.95 -0.42 -1.02
C LYS A 233 -1.33 -1.89 -1.21
N ALA A 234 -1.00 -2.75 -0.26
CA ALA A 234 -1.37 -4.16 -0.32
C ALA A 234 -2.89 -4.38 -0.27
N ILE A 235 -3.61 -3.55 0.50
CA ILE A 235 -5.08 -3.55 0.53
C ILE A 235 -5.65 -3.14 -0.82
N PHE A 236 -5.15 -2.08 -1.41
CA PHE A 236 -5.56 -1.63 -2.74
C PHE A 236 -5.35 -2.72 -3.79
N ASP A 237 -4.18 -3.36 -3.79
CA ASP A 237 -3.82 -4.36 -4.80
C ASP A 237 -4.57 -5.71 -4.64
N LYS A 238 -5.04 -6.06 -3.41
CA LYS A 238 -5.50 -7.44 -3.12
C LYS A 238 -6.86 -7.56 -2.44
N PHE A 239 -7.38 -6.49 -1.85
CA PHE A 239 -8.52 -6.59 -0.93
C PHE A 239 -9.63 -5.58 -1.19
N LEU A 240 -9.72 -5.01 -2.39
CA LEU A 240 -10.88 -4.19 -2.77
C LEU A 240 -12.12 -5.05 -2.96
N LYS A 241 -13.28 -4.46 -2.73
CA LYS A 241 -14.57 -5.06 -3.01
C LYS A 241 -15.17 -4.46 -4.26
N PHE A 242 -15.65 -5.28 -5.20
CA PHE A 242 -16.46 -4.79 -6.31
C PHE A 242 -17.66 -4.02 -5.77
N THR A 243 -17.76 -2.76 -6.14
CA THR A 243 -18.81 -1.86 -5.68
C THR A 243 -19.28 -1.01 -6.85
N VAL A 244 -20.60 -0.82 -6.92
CA VAL A 244 -21.24 0.10 -7.85
C VAL A 244 -22.17 1.00 -7.05
N THR A 245 -21.97 2.32 -7.15
CA THR A 245 -22.86 3.28 -6.48
C THR A 245 -24.20 3.40 -7.19
N GLN A 246 -25.20 3.96 -6.50
CA GLN A 246 -26.34 4.57 -7.17
C GLN A 246 -25.83 5.76 -8.00
N ASN A 247 -26.43 5.99 -9.18
CA ASN A 247 -26.09 7.17 -9.96
C ASN A 247 -26.42 8.46 -9.22
N TYR A 248 -25.62 9.50 -9.48
CA TYR A 248 -25.83 10.83 -8.89
C TYR A 248 -25.54 11.93 -9.94
N PRO A 249 -26.45 12.95 -10.06
CA PRO A 249 -27.75 13.05 -9.41
C PRO A 249 -28.76 11.98 -9.87
N ASN A 250 -29.72 11.64 -8.99
CA ASN A 250 -30.87 10.81 -9.32
C ASN A 250 -32.11 11.42 -8.62
N PRO A 251 -33.09 11.99 -9.34
CA PRO A 251 -33.23 11.97 -10.80
C PRO A 251 -32.12 12.72 -11.57
N ALA A 252 -31.82 12.19 -12.77
CA ALA A 252 -30.90 12.78 -13.72
C ALA A 252 -31.62 13.74 -14.67
N SER A 253 -30.97 14.84 -15.06
CA SER A 253 -31.52 15.72 -16.09
C SER A 253 -30.76 15.60 -17.40
N MET A 254 -29.55 16.16 -17.51
CA MET A 254 -28.71 16.10 -18.70
C MET A 254 -27.60 15.07 -18.63
N GLN A 255 -27.09 14.83 -17.41
CA GLN A 255 -26.04 13.84 -17.15
C GLN A 255 -26.18 13.30 -15.73
N THR A 256 -25.59 12.15 -15.48
CA THR A 256 -25.46 11.53 -14.16
C THR A 256 -24.19 10.70 -14.13
N PHE A 257 -23.68 10.42 -12.94
CA PHE A 257 -22.43 9.68 -12.74
C PHE A 257 -22.66 8.43 -11.93
N ILE A 258 -21.86 7.41 -12.15
CA ILE A 258 -21.79 6.22 -11.33
C ILE A 258 -20.32 5.98 -10.94
N ASP A 259 -20.08 5.59 -9.69
CA ASP A 259 -18.77 5.10 -9.29
C ASP A 259 -18.74 3.57 -9.34
N VAL A 260 -17.70 3.05 -9.96
CA VAL A 260 -17.42 1.62 -10.06
C VAL A 260 -16.05 1.36 -9.45
N VAL A 261 -15.96 0.45 -8.48
CA VAL A 261 -14.69 0.00 -7.90
C VAL A 261 -14.42 -1.41 -8.38
N LEU A 262 -13.29 -1.59 -9.06
CA LEU A 262 -12.84 -2.88 -9.58
C LEU A 262 -11.72 -3.43 -8.70
N PRO A 263 -11.89 -4.64 -8.12
CA PRO A 263 -10.80 -5.36 -7.43
C PRO A 263 -9.63 -5.70 -8.34
N GLU A 264 -9.91 -6.04 -9.58
CA GLU A 264 -8.92 -6.38 -10.62
C GLU A 264 -9.31 -5.71 -11.93
N SER A 265 -8.29 -5.47 -12.76
CA SER A 265 -8.49 -4.90 -14.09
C SER A 265 -9.30 -5.84 -14.99
N ASP A 266 -10.33 -5.34 -15.66
CA ASP A 266 -11.17 -6.14 -16.55
C ASP A 266 -11.80 -5.26 -17.63
N LYS A 267 -12.29 -5.89 -18.69
CA LYS A 267 -13.08 -5.19 -19.69
C LYS A 267 -14.52 -5.08 -19.21
N ILE A 268 -14.97 -3.84 -19.04
CA ILE A 268 -16.28 -3.50 -18.48
C ILE A 268 -17.20 -3.01 -19.58
N ASN A 269 -18.41 -3.57 -19.56
CA ASN A 269 -19.50 -3.15 -20.42
C ASN A 269 -20.63 -2.57 -19.55
N ILE A 270 -21.02 -1.30 -19.83
CA ILE A 270 -22.12 -0.62 -19.16
C ILE A 270 -23.16 -0.26 -20.19
N GLN A 271 -24.34 -0.82 -20.01
CA GLN A 271 -25.48 -0.66 -20.92
C GLN A 271 -26.69 -0.12 -20.18
N ILE A 272 -27.43 0.76 -20.84
CA ILE A 272 -28.66 1.35 -20.35
C ILE A 272 -29.85 0.70 -21.04
N TYR A 273 -30.85 0.33 -20.25
CA TYR A 273 -32.10 -0.28 -20.71
C TYR A 273 -33.27 0.56 -20.28
N ASP A 274 -34.33 0.59 -21.10
CA ASP A 274 -35.62 1.15 -20.72
C ASP A 274 -36.45 0.17 -19.84
N LEU A 275 -37.62 0.61 -19.42
CA LEU A 275 -38.50 -0.20 -18.57
C LEU A 275 -38.99 -1.49 -19.26
N MET A 276 -38.96 -1.53 -20.60
CA MET A 276 -39.34 -2.71 -21.41
C MET A 276 -38.15 -3.66 -21.66
N GLY A 277 -36.98 -3.36 -21.09
CA GLY A 277 -35.75 -4.14 -21.28
C GLY A 277 -35.06 -3.94 -22.63
N ARG A 278 -35.42 -2.92 -23.39
CA ARG A 278 -34.77 -2.60 -24.66
C ARG A 278 -33.47 -1.81 -24.39
N LEU A 279 -32.39 -2.18 -25.09
CA LEU A 279 -31.14 -1.46 -25.02
C LEU A 279 -31.31 -0.04 -25.58
N VAL A 280 -31.03 0.96 -24.75
CA VAL A 280 -31.09 2.39 -25.11
C VAL A 280 -29.70 2.89 -25.54
N LYS A 281 -28.67 2.51 -24.78
CA LYS A 281 -27.31 3.01 -25.00
C LYS A 281 -26.25 2.08 -24.38
N THR A 282 -25.13 1.93 -25.06
CA THR A 282 -23.88 1.43 -24.44
C THR A 282 -23.05 2.65 -24.02
N VAL A 283 -22.74 2.75 -22.73
CA VAL A 283 -22.02 3.89 -22.15
C VAL A 283 -20.51 3.64 -22.13
N VAL A 284 -20.12 2.42 -21.72
CA VAL A 284 -18.74 1.96 -21.59
C VAL A 284 -18.63 0.58 -22.22
N ASN A 285 -17.56 0.33 -22.96
CA ASN A 285 -17.15 -1.00 -23.44
C ASN A 285 -15.65 -1.00 -23.64
N GLU A 286 -14.91 -0.92 -22.53
CA GLU A 286 -13.46 -0.77 -22.53
C GLU A 286 -12.81 -1.46 -21.34
N TYR A 287 -11.47 -1.58 -21.39
CA TYR A 287 -10.67 -2.14 -20.32
C TYR A 287 -10.45 -1.07 -19.25
N LEU A 288 -10.89 -1.35 -18.02
CA LEU A 288 -10.67 -0.51 -16.86
C LEU A 288 -9.68 -1.17 -15.89
N ASN A 289 -8.78 -0.36 -15.33
CA ASN A 289 -7.81 -0.84 -14.35
C ASN A 289 -8.44 -1.07 -12.97
N THR A 290 -7.72 -1.78 -12.10
CA THR A 290 -8.04 -1.88 -10.67
C THR A 290 -8.24 -0.49 -10.06
N GLY A 291 -9.22 -0.35 -9.16
CA GLY A 291 -9.50 0.89 -8.45
C GLY A 291 -10.86 1.49 -8.75
N LYS A 292 -11.04 2.76 -8.37
CA LYS A 292 -12.28 3.51 -8.54
C LYS A 292 -12.30 4.23 -9.88
N HIS A 293 -13.44 4.12 -10.56
CA HIS A 293 -13.76 4.83 -11.81
C HIS A 293 -15.08 5.59 -11.64
N THR A 294 -15.07 6.87 -11.94
CA THR A 294 -16.28 7.68 -12.05
C THR A 294 -16.66 7.81 -13.51
N LEU A 295 -17.79 7.25 -13.88
CA LEU A 295 -18.24 7.12 -15.26
C LEU A 295 -19.48 7.98 -15.51
N GLU A 296 -19.45 8.77 -16.57
CA GLU A 296 -20.53 9.67 -16.94
C GLU A 296 -21.57 8.94 -17.84
N ILE A 297 -22.83 9.15 -17.54
CA ILE A 297 -23.98 8.76 -18.37
C ILE A 297 -24.64 10.05 -18.87
N ASN A 298 -24.43 10.37 -20.13
CA ASN A 298 -25.13 11.48 -20.78
C ASN A 298 -26.58 11.06 -21.08
N THR A 299 -27.53 11.73 -20.39
CA THR A 299 -28.97 11.49 -20.47
C THR A 299 -29.71 12.56 -21.27
N SER A 300 -29.02 13.50 -21.90
CA SER A 300 -29.63 14.65 -22.60
C SER A 300 -30.64 14.24 -23.69
N THR A 301 -30.46 13.08 -24.30
CA THR A 301 -31.33 12.54 -25.34
C THR A 301 -32.39 11.56 -24.84
N PHE A 302 -32.39 11.25 -23.53
CA PHE A 302 -33.33 10.29 -22.97
C PHE A 302 -34.69 10.96 -22.72
N VAL A 303 -35.77 10.25 -22.97
CA VAL A 303 -37.11 10.68 -22.58
C VAL A 303 -37.22 10.59 -21.05
N PRO A 304 -37.91 11.54 -20.36
CA PRO A 304 -38.20 11.39 -18.95
C PRO A 304 -38.86 10.04 -18.64
N GLY A 305 -38.31 9.34 -17.62
CA GLY A 305 -38.78 8.00 -17.29
C GLY A 305 -37.83 7.21 -16.42
N ILE A 306 -38.12 5.93 -16.28
CA ILE A 306 -37.33 4.97 -15.50
C ILE A 306 -36.44 4.19 -16.44
N TYR A 307 -35.16 4.07 -16.05
CA TYR A 307 -34.12 3.32 -16.76
C TYR A 307 -33.38 2.40 -15.80
N PHE A 308 -32.66 1.43 -16.37
CA PHE A 308 -31.74 0.56 -15.66
C PHE A 308 -30.38 0.65 -16.32
N PHE A 309 -29.34 0.81 -15.52
CA PHE A 309 -27.99 0.54 -16.01
C PHE A 309 -27.54 -0.84 -15.55
N LYS A 310 -26.94 -1.59 -16.47
CA LYS A 310 -26.36 -2.91 -16.22
C LYS A 310 -24.87 -2.84 -16.46
N ILE A 311 -24.10 -3.32 -15.51
CA ILE A 311 -22.66 -3.48 -15.58
C ILE A 311 -22.38 -4.97 -15.71
N SER A 312 -21.50 -5.34 -16.61
CA SER A 312 -20.96 -6.68 -16.77
C SER A 312 -19.48 -6.62 -17.13
N SER A 313 -18.72 -7.64 -16.76
CA SER A 313 -17.32 -7.79 -17.13
C SER A 313 -17.13 -8.98 -18.07
N ASP A 314 -16.06 -8.93 -18.90
CA ASP A 314 -15.72 -10.05 -19.80
C ASP A 314 -15.36 -11.33 -19.03
N SER A 315 -14.71 -11.19 -17.83
CA SER A 315 -14.45 -12.32 -16.94
C SER A 315 -15.73 -12.96 -16.36
N GLY A 316 -16.86 -12.24 -16.39
CA GLY A 316 -18.11 -12.64 -15.73
C GLY A 316 -18.14 -12.47 -14.22
N GLN A 317 -17.02 -12.00 -13.60
CA GLN A 317 -16.92 -11.87 -12.15
C GLN A 317 -17.68 -10.65 -11.62
N TYR A 318 -17.82 -9.59 -12.41
CA TYR A 318 -18.38 -8.32 -11.98
C TYR A 318 -19.71 -8.07 -12.70
N ASN A 319 -20.79 -8.16 -11.95
CA ASN A 319 -22.14 -7.91 -12.46
C ASN A 319 -22.95 -7.05 -11.49
N SER A 320 -23.63 -6.05 -11.99
CA SER A 320 -24.55 -5.21 -11.21
C SER A 320 -25.61 -4.60 -12.10
N ALA A 321 -26.81 -4.40 -11.55
CA ALA A 321 -27.85 -3.63 -12.21
C ALA A 321 -28.54 -2.73 -11.21
N LYS A 322 -28.82 -1.48 -11.59
CA LYS A 322 -29.52 -0.50 -10.76
C LYS A 322 -30.50 0.33 -11.57
N LYS A 323 -31.60 0.71 -10.92
CA LYS A 323 -32.62 1.60 -11.47
C LYS A 323 -32.20 3.05 -11.30
N PHE A 324 -32.50 3.91 -12.29
CA PHE A 324 -32.42 5.36 -12.15
C PHE A 324 -33.56 6.07 -12.87
N ILE A 325 -33.75 7.33 -12.56
CA ILE A 325 -34.81 8.16 -13.08
C ILE A 325 -34.24 9.30 -13.88
N VAL A 326 -34.79 9.55 -15.06
CA VAL A 326 -34.54 10.77 -15.84
C VAL A 326 -35.75 11.69 -15.70
N ALA A 327 -35.50 12.93 -15.26
CA ALA A 327 -36.52 13.98 -15.13
C ALA A 327 -35.93 15.30 -15.67
N ARG A 328 -36.81 16.14 -16.24
CA ARG A 328 -36.45 17.48 -16.76
C ARG A 328 -37.37 18.51 -16.16
#